data_9ce79e218cda6927dc20abff66d3b09e
#
_entry.id   9ce79e218cda6927dc20abff66d3b09e
#
_cell.length_a   1.000
_cell.length_b   1.000
_cell.length_c   1.000
_cell.angle_alpha   90.00
_cell.angle_beta   90.00
_cell.angle_gamma   90.00
#
_symmetry.space_group_name_H-M   'P 1'
#
loop_
_entity.id
_entity.type
_entity.pdbx_description
1 polymer ?
#
loop_
_entity_poly.entity_id
_entity_poly.type
_entity_poly.pdbx_seq_one_letter_code
_entity_poly.pdbx_strand_id
1 'polypeptide(L)'
;MAASMPLAVYPGQTGMDTPVGYRYAGVMDVAEGSATHGYSPQKENYAKRLRRIEGQVRGVAKMIEDDKYCIDILTQISAVNSALQSVALGLLDEHLGHCVSQAVAEGGDQADAKLAEASAALARLVRS
;
A
#
# COMPACT_ATOMS: atom_id res chain seq x y z
N MET A 1 -23.50 -11.32 -14.29
CA MET A 1 -22.87 -11.19 -13.99
C MET A 1 -22.21 -10.38 -13.71
N ALA A 2 -22.32 -10.22 -13.91
CA ALA A 2 -21.86 -9.48 -13.62
C ALA A 2 -21.03 -8.99 -13.50
N ALA A 3 -20.93 -8.91 -13.79
CA ALA A 3 -20.13 -8.57 -13.68
C ALA A 3 -19.75 -7.59 -13.59
N SER A 4 -20.02 -7.32 -13.60
CA SER A 4 -19.57 -6.59 -13.51
C SER A 4 -19.34 -5.81 -12.77
N MET A 5 -19.38 -5.67 -12.49
CA MET A 5 -19.08 -5.02 -11.81
C MET A 5 -18.47 -4.42 -11.37
N PRO A 6 -18.33 -4.43 -11.38
CA PRO A 6 -17.66 -3.82 -11.00
C PRO A 6 -16.97 -3.42 -10.55
N LEU A 7 -16.91 -3.18 -10.65
CA LEU A 7 -16.04 -2.92 -10.43
C LEU A 7 -15.54 -2.16 -10.38
N ALA A 8 -15.84 -2.09 -10.48
CA ALA A 8 -15.22 -1.42 -10.57
C ALA A 8 -14.98 -0.61 -10.25
N VAL A 9 -15.49 -0.54 -10.31
CA VAL A 9 -15.21 0.10 -10.07
C VAL A 9 -14.80 0.50 -9.46
N TYR A 10 -14.87 0.63 -9.39
CA TYR A 10 -14.23 0.99 -9.12
C TYR A 10 -14.04 1.82 -9.28
N PRO A 11 -14.76 1.93 -9.49
CA PRO A 11 -14.52 2.69 -9.87
C PRO A 11 -14.05 3.23 -9.75
N GLY A 12 -14.36 3.63 -9.84
CA GLY A 12 -13.75 4.31 -9.87
C GLY A 12 -13.33 4.31 -9.98
N GLN A 13 -13.51 4.33 -9.93
CA GLN A 13 -13.02 4.37 -10.14
C GLN A 13 -12.84 4.76 -10.70
N THR A 14 -13.51 5.21 -10.89
CA THR A 14 -13.40 5.66 -11.34
C THR A 14 -12.98 6.17 -11.35
N GLY A 15 -13.22 6.39 -11.16
CA GLY A 15 -12.72 7.03 -11.04
C GLY A 15 -12.35 6.99 -10.72
N MET A 16 -12.43 7.06 -10.45
CA MET A 16 -12.07 7.07 -10.14
C MET A 16 -11.75 7.09 -9.77
N ASP A 17 -12.08 7.28 -9.77
CA ASP A 17 -11.79 7.36 -9.41
C ASP A 17 -11.35 7.40 -8.89
N THR A 18 -11.48 7.79 -8.62
CA THR A 18 -11.02 8.01 -8.01
C THR A 18 -10.96 8.01 -7.43
N PRO A 19 -11.40 8.30 -7.23
CA PRO A 19 -11.19 8.50 -6.59
C PRO A 19 -10.93 8.09 -5.89
N VAL A 20 -11.07 8.11 -5.56
CA VAL A 20 -10.47 8.04 -4.87
C VAL A 20 -9.65 7.75 -4.93
N GLY A 21 -9.59 7.57 -5.39
CA GLY A 21 -8.62 7.33 -5.35
C GLY A 21 -7.98 8.03 -5.73
N TYR A 22 -8.17 8.76 -5.90
CA TYR A 22 -7.51 9.38 -6.12
C TYR A 22 -7.11 10.55 -5.45
N ARG A 23 -7.70 11.30 -5.08
CA ARG A 23 -7.42 12.21 -4.20
C ARG A 23 -6.19 12.02 -3.49
N TYR A 24 -5.70 10.89 -3.47
CA TYR A 24 -4.41 10.60 -2.99
C TYR A 24 -3.34 11.38 -3.69
N ALA A 25 -3.55 11.68 -4.94
CA ALA A 25 -2.58 12.46 -5.67
C ALA A 25 -2.36 13.81 -5.00
N GLY A 26 -3.43 14.41 -4.55
CA GLY A 26 -3.32 15.69 -3.87
C GLY A 26 -2.54 15.59 -2.57
N VAL A 27 -2.75 14.51 -1.85
CA VAL A 27 -2.04 14.28 -0.62
C VAL A 27 -0.56 14.11 -0.87
N MET A 28 -0.22 13.40 -1.91
CA MET A 28 1.17 13.19 -2.24
C MET A 28 1.85 14.45 -2.69
N ASP A 29 1.13 15.29 -3.41
CA ASP A 29 1.68 16.56 -3.85
C ASP A 29 2.07 17.43 -2.66
N VAL A 30 1.24 17.42 -1.64
CA VAL A 30 1.52 18.20 -0.45
C VAL A 30 2.79 17.71 0.21
N ALA A 31 2.96 16.42 0.27
CA ALA A 31 4.09 15.84 0.94
C ALA A 31 5.40 16.08 0.21
N GLU A 32 5.34 16.15 -1.11
CA GLU A 32 6.56 16.15 -1.87
C GLU A 32 7.40 17.39 -1.69
N GLY A 33 6.80 18.47 -1.32
CA GLY A 33 7.55 19.72 -1.18
C GLY A 33 8.30 19.83 0.11
N SER A 34 8.14 18.92 1.02
CA SER A 34 8.69 19.11 2.33
C SER A 34 9.82 18.14 2.65
N ALA A 35 9.62 17.18 3.45
CA ALA A 35 10.69 16.37 3.98
C ALA A 35 10.88 15.07 3.20
N THR A 36 12.08 14.55 3.26
CA THR A 36 12.33 13.21 2.78
C THR A 36 11.86 12.20 3.82
N HIS A 37 11.50 11.04 3.37
CA HIS A 37 11.04 9.96 4.24
C HIS A 37 12.03 8.81 4.18
N GLY A 38 11.92 7.88 5.13
CA GLY A 38 12.82 6.75 5.18
C GLY A 38 12.84 5.94 3.91
N TYR A 39 11.70 5.84 3.23
CA TYR A 39 11.62 5.05 2.01
C TYR A 39 12.10 5.81 0.76
N SER A 40 12.40 7.08 0.86
CA SER A 40 12.74 7.91 -0.30
C SER A 40 13.85 7.34 -1.17
N PRO A 41 14.95 6.79 -0.61
CA PRO A 41 16.00 6.20 -1.45
C PRO A 41 15.52 5.00 -2.24
N GLN A 42 14.46 4.32 -1.78
CA GLN A 42 13.92 3.13 -2.43
C GLN A 42 12.61 3.40 -3.14
N LYS A 43 12.28 4.66 -3.32
CA LYS A 43 10.99 5.09 -3.86
C LYS A 43 10.66 4.39 -5.18
N GLU A 44 11.62 4.40 -6.11
CA GLU A 44 11.41 3.79 -7.43
C GLU A 44 11.19 2.29 -7.32
N ASN A 45 11.91 1.65 -6.43
CA ASN A 45 11.78 0.22 -6.23
C ASN A 45 10.39 -0.14 -5.71
N TYR A 46 9.91 0.59 -4.71
CA TYR A 46 8.56 0.34 -4.17
C TYR A 46 7.48 0.63 -5.21
N ALA A 47 7.62 1.72 -5.95
CA ALA A 47 6.66 2.06 -7.00
C ALA A 47 6.60 0.97 -8.06
N LYS A 48 7.75 0.44 -8.45
CA LYS A 48 7.83 -0.61 -9.45
C LYS A 48 7.15 -1.90 -8.96
N ARG A 49 7.39 -2.24 -7.69
CA ARG A 49 6.77 -3.42 -7.10
C ARG A 49 5.25 -3.26 -7.04
N LEU A 50 4.77 -2.08 -6.68
CA LEU A 50 3.34 -1.83 -6.60
C LEU A 50 2.69 -1.86 -7.99
N ARG A 51 3.38 -1.38 -9.03
CA ARG A 51 2.85 -1.49 -10.39
C ARG A 51 2.72 -2.96 -10.81
N ARG A 52 3.66 -3.79 -10.39
CA ARG A 52 3.57 -5.23 -10.66
C ARG A 52 2.37 -5.84 -9.94
N ILE A 53 2.16 -5.44 -8.69
CA ILE A 53 1.02 -5.92 -7.91
C ILE A 53 -0.29 -5.45 -8.54
N GLU A 54 -0.33 -4.24 -9.03
CA GLU A 54 -1.49 -3.74 -9.74
C GLU A 54 -1.84 -4.63 -10.92
N GLY A 55 -0.84 -5.03 -11.69
CA GLY A 55 -1.04 -5.95 -12.80
C GLY A 55 -1.57 -7.30 -12.33
N GLN A 56 -1.08 -7.78 -11.19
CA GLN A 56 -1.57 -9.03 -10.63
C GLN A 56 -3.03 -8.94 -10.22
N VAL A 57 -3.44 -7.80 -9.66
CA VAL A 57 -4.84 -7.59 -9.29
C VAL A 57 -5.72 -7.60 -10.55
N ARG A 58 -5.25 -6.94 -11.62
CA ARG A 58 -6.00 -6.99 -12.89
C ARG A 58 -6.12 -8.41 -13.40
N GLY A 59 -5.06 -9.21 -13.22
CA GLY A 59 -5.10 -10.62 -13.60
C GLY A 59 -6.14 -11.40 -12.82
N VAL A 60 -6.27 -11.12 -11.53
CA VAL A 60 -7.30 -11.77 -10.71
C VAL A 60 -8.70 -11.40 -11.20
N ALA A 61 -8.91 -10.13 -11.52
CA ALA A 61 -10.20 -9.70 -12.05
C ALA A 61 -10.55 -10.44 -13.34
N LYS A 62 -9.55 -10.63 -14.19
CA LYS A 62 -9.76 -11.36 -15.43
C LYS A 62 -10.09 -12.83 -15.17
N MET A 63 -9.47 -13.42 -14.17
CA MET A 63 -9.78 -14.80 -13.81
C MET A 63 -11.26 -14.96 -13.45
N ILE A 64 -11.81 -13.98 -12.74
CA ILE A 64 -13.23 -14.00 -12.39
C ILE A 64 -14.09 -13.85 -13.64
N GLU A 65 -13.71 -12.94 -14.53
CA GLU A 65 -14.44 -12.75 -15.79
C GLU A 65 -14.43 -14.01 -16.64
N ASP A 66 -13.34 -14.77 -16.58
CA ASP A 66 -13.18 -15.98 -17.38
C ASP A 66 -13.68 -17.23 -16.66
N ASP A 67 -14.34 -17.07 -15.53
CA ASP A 67 -14.92 -18.19 -14.76
C ASP A 67 -13.88 -19.22 -14.36
N LYS A 68 -12.70 -18.78 -13.96
CA LYS A 68 -11.67 -19.71 -13.52
C LYS A 68 -12.06 -20.36 -12.20
N TYR A 69 -11.44 -21.49 -11.92
CA TYR A 69 -11.72 -22.24 -10.72
C TYR A 69 -11.41 -21.40 -9.48
N CYS A 70 -12.33 -21.41 -8.52
CA CYS A 70 -12.24 -20.48 -7.39
C CYS A 70 -10.99 -20.70 -6.52
N ILE A 71 -10.52 -21.92 -6.40
CA ILE A 71 -9.31 -22.18 -5.61
C ILE A 71 -8.09 -21.52 -6.26
N ASP A 72 -8.03 -21.55 -7.60
CA ASP A 72 -6.95 -20.89 -8.30
C ASP A 72 -6.99 -19.37 -8.07
N ILE A 73 -8.19 -18.80 -8.07
CA ILE A 73 -8.36 -17.38 -7.81
C ILE A 73 -7.90 -17.03 -6.39
N LEU A 74 -8.30 -17.84 -5.41
CA LEU A 74 -7.91 -17.62 -4.03
C LEU A 74 -6.40 -17.72 -3.86
N THR A 75 -5.77 -18.63 -4.58
CA THR A 75 -4.31 -18.77 -4.55
C THR A 75 -3.64 -17.49 -5.05
N GLN A 76 -4.18 -16.92 -6.14
CA GLN A 76 -3.64 -15.68 -6.68
C GLN A 76 -3.86 -14.51 -5.72
N ILE A 77 -5.01 -14.47 -5.06
CA ILE A 77 -5.27 -13.42 -4.07
C ILE A 77 -4.28 -13.54 -2.92
N SER A 78 -4.01 -14.75 -2.49
CA SER A 78 -3.03 -14.97 -1.42
C SER A 78 -1.64 -14.44 -1.84
N ALA A 79 -1.26 -14.67 -3.08
CA ALA A 79 0.01 -14.18 -3.58
C ALA A 79 0.05 -12.64 -3.61
N VAL A 80 -1.05 -12.01 -4.02
CA VAL A 80 -1.14 -10.56 -4.03
C VAL A 80 -1.03 -10.01 -2.60
N ASN A 81 -1.72 -10.64 -1.66
CA ASN A 81 -1.65 -10.22 -0.26
C ASN A 81 -0.24 -10.32 0.28
N SER A 82 0.47 -11.40 -0.03
CA SER A 82 1.84 -11.57 0.41
C SER A 82 2.75 -10.49 -0.17
N ALA A 83 2.54 -10.17 -1.45
CA ALA A 83 3.34 -9.13 -2.09
C ALA A 83 3.08 -7.77 -1.46
N LEU A 84 1.82 -7.46 -1.15
CA LEU A 84 1.48 -6.20 -0.48
C LEU A 84 2.07 -6.14 0.92
N GLN A 85 2.02 -7.24 1.67
CA GLN A 85 2.62 -7.28 3.00
C GLN A 85 4.11 -7.05 2.93
N SER A 86 4.77 -7.62 1.93
CA SER A 86 6.20 -7.42 1.76
C SER A 86 6.53 -5.95 1.55
N VAL A 87 5.74 -5.25 0.73
CA VAL A 87 5.93 -3.82 0.54
C VAL A 87 5.68 -3.06 1.84
N ALA A 88 4.61 -3.41 2.53
CA ALA A 88 4.25 -2.73 3.78
C ALA A 88 5.34 -2.91 4.84
N LEU A 89 5.86 -4.12 4.98
CA LEU A 89 6.93 -4.37 5.94
C LEU A 89 8.20 -3.65 5.57
N GLY A 90 8.50 -3.58 4.27
CA GLY A 90 9.66 -2.83 3.82
C GLY A 90 9.54 -1.35 4.16
N LEU A 91 8.37 -0.78 3.94
CA LEU A 91 8.12 0.62 4.28
C LEU A 91 8.23 0.86 5.79
N LEU A 92 7.68 -0.05 6.58
CA LEU A 92 7.78 0.07 8.03
C LEU A 92 9.23 -0.01 8.49
N ASP A 93 9.98 -0.95 7.92
CA ASP A 93 11.39 -1.10 8.27
C ASP A 93 12.18 0.17 7.96
N GLU A 94 11.93 0.77 6.79
CA GLU A 94 12.60 2.02 6.44
C GLU A 94 12.18 3.15 7.36
N HIS A 95 10.92 3.16 7.75
CA HIS A 95 10.42 4.19 8.66
C HIS A 95 11.10 4.06 10.03
N LEU A 96 11.23 2.84 10.55
CA LEU A 96 11.91 2.60 11.81
C LEU A 96 13.39 2.96 11.72
N GLY A 97 14.02 2.59 10.62
CA GLY A 97 15.44 2.82 10.46
C GLY A 97 15.83 4.26 10.22
N HIS A 98 14.91 5.09 9.77
CA HIS A 98 15.20 6.48 9.45
C HIS A 98 14.41 7.45 10.34
N CYS A 99 13.09 7.43 10.19
CA CYS A 99 12.27 8.45 10.84
C CYS A 99 12.18 8.27 12.34
N VAL A 100 12.00 7.02 12.80
CA VAL A 100 11.90 6.77 14.23
C VAL A 100 13.26 6.90 14.91
N SER A 101 14.30 6.38 14.28
CA SER A 101 15.65 6.49 14.81
C SER A 101 16.05 7.95 14.97
N GLN A 102 15.68 8.78 14.01
CA GLN A 102 15.98 10.20 14.08
C GLN A 102 15.25 10.85 15.25
N ALA A 103 13.98 10.51 15.43
CA ALA A 103 13.19 11.05 16.53
C ALA A 103 13.75 10.60 17.87
N VAL A 104 14.19 9.35 17.97
CA VAL A 104 14.79 8.82 19.20
C VAL A 104 16.09 9.56 19.52
N ALA A 105 16.90 9.84 18.50
CA ALA A 105 18.15 10.56 18.69
C ALA A 105 17.90 11.97 19.23
N GLU A 106 16.79 12.59 18.81
CA GLU A 106 16.41 13.91 19.30
C GLU A 106 15.80 13.84 20.70
N GLY A 107 15.21 12.70 21.04
CA GLY A 107 14.70 12.44 22.38
C GLY A 107 13.35 13.06 22.68
N GLY A 108 12.93 12.90 23.91
CA GLY A 108 11.73 13.55 24.43
C GLY A 108 10.43 12.96 23.92
N ASP A 109 9.38 13.79 23.95
CA ASP A 109 8.03 13.38 23.58
C ASP A 109 7.93 12.97 22.12
N GLN A 110 8.78 13.53 21.29
CA GLN A 110 8.82 13.22 19.86
C GLN A 110 9.13 11.74 19.64
N ALA A 111 10.09 11.22 20.38
CA ALA A 111 10.47 9.81 20.26
C ALA A 111 9.31 8.90 20.67
N ASP A 112 8.65 9.23 21.77
CA ASP A 112 7.52 8.45 22.25
C ASP A 112 6.38 8.45 21.25
N ALA A 113 6.10 9.62 20.68
CA ALA A 113 5.03 9.76 19.69
C ALA A 113 5.31 8.94 18.44
N LYS A 114 6.54 8.95 17.97
CA LYS A 114 6.90 8.20 16.77
C LYS A 114 6.85 6.69 17.00
N LEU A 115 7.28 6.26 18.17
CA LEU A 115 7.23 4.85 18.52
C LEU A 115 5.78 4.36 18.65
N ALA A 116 4.92 5.17 19.27
CA ALA A 116 3.51 4.84 19.39
C ALA A 116 2.84 4.76 18.01
N GLU A 117 3.18 5.68 17.14
CA GLU A 117 2.66 5.71 15.79
C GLU A 117 3.06 4.44 15.02
N ALA A 118 4.33 4.05 15.12
CA ALA A 118 4.83 2.87 14.45
C ALA A 118 4.17 1.60 15.00
N SER A 119 3.99 1.54 16.32
CA SER A 119 3.32 0.40 16.94
C SER A 119 1.88 0.26 16.47
N ALA A 120 1.16 1.37 16.39
CA ALA A 120 -0.21 1.37 15.92
C ALA A 120 -0.30 0.93 14.46
N ALA A 121 0.64 1.37 13.65
CA ALA A 121 0.68 0.98 12.23
C ALA A 121 0.93 -0.52 12.09
N LEU A 122 1.85 -1.04 12.88
CA LEU A 122 2.15 -2.46 12.86
C LEU A 122 0.93 -3.28 13.29
N ALA A 123 0.22 -2.84 14.32
CA ALA A 123 -0.97 -3.53 14.79
C ALA A 123 -2.05 -3.60 13.70
N ARG A 124 -2.21 -2.50 12.96
CA ARG A 124 -3.17 -2.51 11.85
C ARG A 124 -2.75 -3.47 10.76
N LEU A 125 -1.47 -3.51 10.45
CA LEU A 125 -0.95 -4.38 9.40
C LEU A 125 -1.14 -5.86 9.77
N VAL A 126 -0.90 -6.20 11.02
CA VAL A 126 -1.03 -7.57 11.49
C VAL A 126 -2.48 -8.03 11.44
N ARG A 127 -3.42 -7.13 11.73
CA ARG A 127 -4.84 -7.48 11.71
C ARG A 127 -5.41 -7.59 10.30
N SER A 128 -4.75 -7.02 9.34
CA SER A 128 -5.25 -7.11 7.96
C SER A 128 -4.80 -8.41 7.32
#